data_cb1569375bffe1e2fa446b51bd9c6345
#
_entry.id   cb1569375bffe1e2fa446b51bd9c6345
#
_cell.length_a   1.000
_cell.length_b   1.000
_cell.length_c   1.000
_cell.angle_alpha   90.00
_cell.angle_beta   90.00
_cell.angle_gamma   90.00
#
_symmetry.space_group_name_H-M   'P 1'
#
loop_
_entity.id
_entity.type
_entity.pdbx_description
1 polymer ?
#
loop_
_entity_poly.entity_id
_entity_poly.type
_entity_poly.pdbx_seq_one_letter_code
_entity_poly.pdbx_strand_id
1 'polypeptide(L)'
;RHYRTTDSNHHYRKYPNLIEDVVPSHPNEIWVSDITYVETGEGVCYLSLITDAYSHKIVGWAVGPTLETKYPLEALRMALSTIDIDISSRLVHHSDRGCQYCSNEYVSELNKYGVSISMTQSGDPL
;
A
#
# COMPACT_ATOMS: atom_id res chain seq x y z
N ARG A 1 12.11 -24.32 5.08
CA ARG A 1 11.76 -22.92 5.35
C ARG A 1 10.74 -22.42 4.34
N HIS A 2 9.70 -21.78 4.81
CA HIS A 2 8.73 -21.19 3.92
C HIS A 2 9.27 -19.88 3.34
N TYR A 3 8.95 -19.63 2.11
CA TYR A 3 9.26 -18.37 1.44
C TYR A 3 8.18 -17.34 1.77
N ARG A 4 8.57 -16.10 2.03
CA ARG A 4 7.58 -15.04 2.23
C ARG A 4 7.81 -13.90 1.24
N THR A 5 6.72 -13.31 0.82
CA THR A 5 6.74 -12.21 -0.13
C THR A 5 7.05 -10.87 0.55
N THR A 6 6.80 -10.78 1.86
CA THR A 6 7.09 -9.58 2.65
C THR A 6 7.88 -9.98 3.89
N ASP A 7 8.66 -9.05 4.39
CA ASP A 7 9.46 -9.22 5.60
C ASP A 7 8.98 -8.23 6.65
N SER A 8 8.30 -8.72 7.69
CA SER A 8 7.81 -7.89 8.78
C SER A 8 8.77 -7.78 9.96
N ASN A 9 9.95 -8.42 9.87
CA ASN A 9 10.97 -8.37 10.94
C ASN A 9 12.16 -7.48 10.57
N HIS A 10 11.93 -6.46 9.76
CA HIS A 10 12.95 -5.50 9.36
C HIS A 10 13.13 -4.40 10.42
N HIS A 11 14.12 -3.54 10.22
CA HIS A 11 14.46 -2.45 11.13
C HIS A 11 13.75 -1.13 10.82
N TYR A 12 12.83 -1.11 9.87
CA TYR A 12 12.10 0.09 9.52
C TYR A 12 11.14 0.48 10.64
N ARG A 13 10.80 1.77 10.67
CA ARG A 13 9.84 2.29 11.63
C ARG A 13 8.51 1.55 11.51
N LYS A 14 7.91 1.25 12.66
CA LYS A 14 6.59 0.64 12.73
C LYS A 14 5.53 1.73 12.82
N TYR A 15 4.42 1.51 12.14
CA TYR A 15 3.29 2.43 12.12
C TYR A 15 2.06 1.76 12.72
N PRO A 16 1.22 2.53 13.44
CA PRO A 16 0.03 1.96 14.07
C PRO A 16 -1.04 1.61 13.03
N ASN A 17 -2.00 0.80 13.44
CA ASN A 17 -3.20 0.56 12.66
C ASN A 17 -4.19 1.68 12.96
N LEU A 18 -4.42 2.56 11.98
CA LEU A 18 -5.29 3.73 12.12
C LEU A 18 -6.74 3.43 11.71
N ILE A 19 -7.00 2.26 11.13
CA ILE A 19 -8.32 1.95 10.58
C ILE A 19 -9.06 0.86 11.33
N GLU A 20 -8.52 0.39 12.45
CA GLU A 20 -9.21 -0.58 13.28
C GLU A 20 -10.56 0.00 13.71
N ASP A 21 -11.62 -0.75 13.46
CA ASP A 21 -13.00 -0.34 13.76
C ASP A 21 -13.49 0.89 12.97
N VAL A 22 -12.78 1.31 11.93
CA VAL A 22 -13.21 2.42 11.08
C VAL A 22 -13.97 1.88 9.87
N VAL A 23 -15.19 2.40 9.67
CA VAL A 23 -15.98 2.13 8.47
C VAL A 23 -15.84 3.33 7.54
N PRO A 24 -15.29 3.14 6.33
CA PRO A 24 -15.15 4.27 5.39
C PRO A 24 -16.49 4.89 5.08
N SER A 25 -16.55 6.22 5.00
CA SER A 25 -17.77 6.97 4.76
C SER A 25 -17.78 7.72 3.43
N HIS A 26 -16.65 7.87 2.79
CA HIS A 26 -16.56 8.59 1.51
C HIS A 26 -15.30 8.16 0.74
N PRO A 27 -15.25 8.43 -0.57
CA PRO A 27 -14.05 8.12 -1.36
C PRO A 27 -12.83 8.90 -0.87
N ASN A 28 -11.66 8.31 -1.06
CA ASN A 28 -10.37 8.91 -0.71
C ASN A 28 -10.20 9.20 0.79
N GLU A 29 -10.92 8.45 1.60
CA GLU A 29 -10.72 8.46 3.05
C GLU A 29 -9.64 7.45 3.45
N ILE A 30 -9.74 6.24 2.92
CA ILE A 30 -8.80 5.14 3.19
C ILE A 30 -8.49 4.44 1.88
N TRP A 31 -7.20 4.32 1.57
CA TRP A 31 -6.72 3.46 0.48
C TRP A 31 -5.99 2.28 1.09
N VAL A 32 -6.22 1.10 0.53
CA VAL A 32 -5.56 -0.14 0.96
C VAL A 32 -4.64 -0.62 -0.17
N SER A 33 -3.37 -0.79 0.16
CA SER A 33 -2.36 -1.28 -0.78
C SER A 33 -2.05 -2.73 -0.50
N ASP A 34 -1.88 -3.50 -1.56
CA ASP A 34 -1.60 -4.92 -1.47
C ASP A 34 -0.81 -5.36 -2.70
N ILE A 35 -0.01 -6.41 -2.54
CA ILE A 35 0.73 -7.04 -3.63
C ILE A 35 0.28 -8.49 -3.72
N THR A 36 -0.17 -8.88 -4.90
CA THR A 36 -0.51 -10.27 -5.17
C THR A 36 0.35 -10.79 -6.30
N TYR A 37 0.59 -12.07 -6.35
CA TYR A 37 1.30 -12.65 -7.48
C TYR A 37 0.30 -13.33 -8.42
N VAL A 38 0.66 -13.35 -9.70
CA VAL A 38 -0.14 -13.96 -10.74
C VAL A 38 0.76 -14.89 -11.54
N GLU A 39 0.35 -16.13 -11.69
CA GLU A 39 1.05 -17.08 -12.53
C GLU A 39 0.60 -16.89 -13.97
N THR A 40 1.58 -16.84 -14.85
CA THR A 40 1.33 -16.74 -16.29
C THR A 40 2.00 -17.92 -17.00
N GLY A 41 1.73 -18.09 -18.26
CA GLY A 41 2.41 -19.12 -19.05
C GLY A 41 3.92 -18.91 -19.16
N GLU A 42 4.40 -17.71 -18.84
CA GLU A 42 5.81 -17.34 -18.93
C GLU A 42 6.46 -17.15 -17.55
N GLY A 43 5.75 -17.48 -16.48
CA GLY A 43 6.26 -17.36 -15.11
C GLY A 43 5.35 -16.55 -14.22
N VAL A 44 5.92 -16.08 -13.11
CA VAL A 44 5.18 -15.33 -12.08
C VAL A 44 5.43 -13.85 -12.26
N CYS A 45 4.38 -13.05 -12.12
CA CYS A 45 4.53 -11.61 -11.98
C CYS A 45 3.79 -11.13 -10.73
N TYR A 46 4.11 -9.93 -10.29
CA TYR A 46 3.54 -9.34 -9.07
C TYR A 46 2.71 -8.13 -9.44
N LEU A 47 1.50 -8.10 -8.90
CA LEU A 47 0.55 -7.02 -9.16
C LEU A 47 0.41 -6.19 -7.89
N SER A 48 0.84 -4.94 -7.97
CA SER A 48 0.68 -3.97 -6.88
C SER A 48 -0.63 -3.22 -7.11
N LEU A 49 -1.51 -3.25 -6.13
CA LEU A 49 -2.83 -2.63 -6.21
C LEU A 49 -3.03 -1.65 -5.08
N ILE A 50 -3.68 -0.53 -5.39
CA ILE A 50 -4.19 0.40 -4.38
C ILE A 50 -5.67 0.55 -4.63
N THR A 51 -6.47 0.24 -3.62
CA THR A 51 -7.93 0.20 -3.72
C THR A 51 -8.54 1.17 -2.72
N ASP A 52 -9.49 1.97 -3.18
CA ASP A 52 -10.29 2.83 -2.29
C ASP A 52 -11.21 1.94 -1.46
N ALA A 53 -11.11 2.05 -0.13
CA ALA A 53 -11.83 1.16 0.77
C ALA A 53 -13.35 1.42 0.76
N TYR A 54 -13.77 2.62 0.40
CA TYR A 54 -15.19 2.95 0.36
C TYR A 54 -15.84 2.50 -0.96
N SER A 55 -15.27 2.94 -2.08
CA SER A 55 -15.86 2.68 -3.41
C SER A 55 -15.45 1.34 -4.01
N HIS A 56 -14.40 0.73 -3.47
CA HIS A 56 -13.75 -0.48 -4.01
C HIS A 56 -13.09 -0.24 -5.38
N LYS A 57 -12.91 1.02 -5.76
CA LYS A 57 -12.26 1.37 -7.02
C LYS A 57 -10.75 1.16 -6.87
N ILE A 58 -10.13 0.58 -7.90
CA ILE A 58 -8.68 0.50 -7.99
C ILE A 58 -8.18 1.87 -8.45
N VAL A 59 -7.44 2.56 -7.60
CA VAL A 59 -6.96 3.91 -7.88
C VAL A 59 -5.53 3.93 -8.39
N GLY A 60 -4.78 2.85 -8.17
CA GLY A 60 -3.43 2.71 -8.69
C GLY A 60 -3.05 1.25 -8.85
N TRP A 61 -2.21 0.97 -9.84
CA TRP A 61 -1.74 -0.39 -10.07
C TRP A 61 -0.41 -0.38 -10.82
N ALA A 62 0.35 -1.47 -10.65
CA ALA A 62 1.56 -1.70 -11.41
C ALA A 62 1.86 -3.20 -11.44
N VAL A 63 2.44 -3.67 -12.52
CA VAL A 63 2.81 -5.08 -12.70
C VAL A 63 4.31 -5.16 -12.93
N GLY A 64 4.97 -6.10 -12.27
CA GLY A 64 6.38 -6.32 -12.48
C GLY A 64 6.81 -7.74 -12.17
N PRO A 65 8.00 -8.13 -12.64
CA PRO A 65 8.50 -9.49 -12.46
C PRO A 65 9.08 -9.77 -11.07
N THR A 66 9.22 -8.74 -10.24
CA THR A 66 9.85 -8.85 -8.93
C THR A 66 9.03 -8.12 -7.86
N LEU A 67 9.45 -8.25 -6.60
CA LEU A 67 8.85 -7.56 -5.46
C LEU A 67 9.57 -6.24 -5.12
N GLU A 68 10.33 -5.69 -6.07
CA GLU A 68 11.03 -4.43 -5.85
C GLU A 68 10.05 -3.29 -5.55
N THR A 69 10.48 -2.38 -4.68
CA THR A 69 9.66 -1.24 -4.23
C THR A 69 9.20 -0.34 -5.37
N LYS A 70 9.94 -0.31 -6.48
CA LYS A 70 9.60 0.57 -7.61
C LYS A 70 8.21 0.31 -8.19
N TYR A 71 7.70 -0.92 -8.09
CA TYR A 71 6.38 -1.26 -8.62
C TYR A 71 5.23 -0.76 -7.72
N PRO A 72 5.20 -1.07 -6.41
CA PRO A 72 4.20 -0.43 -5.55
C PRO A 72 4.35 1.10 -5.51
N LEU A 73 5.56 1.63 -5.65
CA LEU A 73 5.75 3.08 -5.72
C LEU A 73 5.14 3.68 -7.00
N GLU A 74 5.25 2.98 -8.13
CA GLU A 74 4.61 3.38 -9.38
C GLU A 74 3.08 3.41 -9.22
N ALA A 75 2.51 2.38 -8.59
CA ALA A 75 1.09 2.33 -8.30
C ALA A 75 0.65 3.51 -7.41
N LEU A 76 1.45 3.82 -6.39
CA LEU A 76 1.18 4.94 -5.50
C LEU A 76 1.19 6.28 -6.24
N ARG A 77 2.18 6.50 -7.08
CA ARG A 77 2.27 7.74 -7.86
C ARG A 77 1.10 7.88 -8.82
N MET A 78 0.67 6.79 -9.44
CA MET A 78 -0.53 6.79 -10.28
C MET A 78 -1.75 7.22 -9.48
N ALA A 79 -1.95 6.63 -8.30
CA ALA A 79 -3.10 6.94 -7.45
C ALA A 79 -3.07 8.39 -6.97
N LEU A 80 -1.92 8.86 -6.49
CA LEU A 80 -1.78 10.21 -5.97
C LEU A 80 -1.97 11.27 -7.05
N SER A 81 -1.71 10.95 -8.31
CA SER A 81 -1.91 11.88 -9.41
C SER A 81 -3.38 12.21 -9.66
N THR A 82 -4.30 11.44 -9.09
CA THR A 82 -5.75 11.63 -9.30
C THR A 82 -6.38 12.55 -8.25
N ILE A 83 -5.64 12.94 -7.22
CA ILE A 83 -6.17 13.77 -6.13
C ILE A 83 -5.21 14.95 -5.87
N ASP A 84 -5.75 16.00 -5.24
CA ASP A 84 -4.92 17.15 -4.86
C ASP A 84 -4.43 17.02 -3.41
N ILE A 85 -3.62 17.98 -2.97
CA ILE A 85 -3.01 17.95 -1.65
C ILE A 85 -4.04 18.11 -0.52
N ASP A 86 -5.15 18.81 -0.78
CA ASP A 86 -6.21 18.95 0.21
C ASP A 86 -6.84 17.60 0.51
N ILE A 87 -7.01 16.78 -0.51
CA ILE A 87 -7.54 15.42 -0.35
C ILE A 87 -6.49 14.51 0.26
N SER A 88 -5.28 14.51 -0.27
CA SER A 88 -4.23 13.60 0.19
C SER A 88 -3.83 13.85 1.65
N SER A 89 -3.93 15.10 2.12
CA SER A 89 -3.61 15.41 3.51
C SER A 89 -4.62 14.83 4.52
N ARG A 90 -5.76 14.36 4.06
CA ARG A 90 -6.77 13.70 4.89
C ARG A 90 -6.91 12.22 4.62
N LEU A 91 -6.10 11.70 3.70
CA LEU A 91 -6.13 10.31 3.28
C LEU A 91 -5.32 9.44 4.24
N VAL A 92 -5.81 8.25 4.53
CA VAL A 92 -5.07 7.21 5.24
C VAL A 92 -4.70 6.12 4.24
N HIS A 93 -3.43 5.78 4.18
CA HIS A 93 -2.91 4.68 3.38
C HIS A 93 -2.65 3.49 4.31
N HIS A 94 -3.32 2.39 4.08
CA HIS A 94 -3.19 1.18 4.89
C HIS A 94 -2.55 0.05 4.11
N SER A 95 -1.60 -0.64 4.74
CA SER A 95 -0.92 -1.78 4.15
C SER A 95 -0.50 -2.76 5.24
N ASP A 96 0.06 -3.90 4.83
CA ASP A 96 0.79 -4.73 5.75
C ASP A 96 2.16 -4.08 6.07
N ARG A 97 2.96 -4.74 6.90
CA ARG A 97 4.30 -4.22 7.28
C ARG A 97 5.41 -4.80 6.42
N GLY A 98 5.09 -5.11 5.17
CA GLY A 98 6.09 -5.58 4.22
C GLY A 98 7.17 -4.52 3.96
N CYS A 99 8.38 -4.96 3.61
CA CYS A 99 9.50 -4.06 3.43
C CYS A 99 9.28 -3.04 2.31
N GLN A 100 8.45 -3.36 1.32
CA GLN A 100 8.12 -2.42 0.25
C GLN A 100 7.43 -1.17 0.80
N TYR A 101 6.46 -1.37 1.71
CA TYR A 101 5.65 -0.28 2.27
C TYR A 101 6.37 0.46 3.39
N CYS A 102 7.35 -0.17 4.03
CA CYS A 102 8.15 0.44 5.08
C CYS A 102 9.43 1.10 4.54
N SER A 103 9.70 0.97 3.25
CA SER A 103 10.91 1.52 2.64
C SER A 103 10.92 3.04 2.73
N ASN A 104 12.11 3.62 2.79
CA ASN A 104 12.25 5.07 2.84
C ASN A 104 11.62 5.74 1.63
N GLU A 105 11.75 5.13 0.46
CA GLU A 105 11.19 5.67 -0.79
C GLU A 105 9.68 5.75 -0.75
N TYR A 106 9.03 4.67 -0.30
CA TYR A 106 7.57 4.61 -0.24
C TYR A 106 7.02 5.55 0.82
N VAL A 107 7.59 5.51 2.01
CA VAL A 107 7.19 6.37 3.14
C VAL A 107 7.40 7.85 2.78
N SER A 108 8.52 8.17 2.14
CA SER A 108 8.82 9.53 1.71
C SER A 108 7.77 10.08 0.75
N GLU A 109 7.31 9.25 -0.17
CA GLU A 109 6.26 9.66 -1.11
C GLU A 109 4.94 9.95 -0.38
N LEU A 110 4.56 9.10 0.58
CA LEU A 110 3.36 9.32 1.39
C LEU A 110 3.49 10.62 2.21
N ASN A 111 4.63 10.83 2.84
CA ASN A 111 4.86 12.03 3.64
C ASN A 111 4.84 13.30 2.79
N LYS A 112 5.35 13.23 1.58
CA LYS A 112 5.36 14.36 0.64
C LYS A 112 3.95 14.89 0.37
N TYR A 113 2.96 14.01 0.35
CA TYR A 113 1.57 14.38 0.08
C TYR A 113 0.72 14.48 1.34
N GLY A 114 1.34 14.37 2.52
CA GLY A 114 0.64 14.49 3.79
C GLY A 114 -0.26 13.32 4.15
N VAL A 115 -0.07 12.18 3.49
CA VAL A 115 -0.89 10.98 3.72
C VAL A 115 -0.51 10.34 5.05
N SER A 116 -1.52 9.99 5.84
CA SER A 116 -1.30 9.27 7.10
C SER A 116 -1.01 7.80 6.82
N ILE A 117 -0.04 7.25 7.53
CA ILE A 117 0.43 5.88 7.31
C ILE A 117 -0.17 4.96 8.36
N SER A 118 -0.84 3.92 7.89
CA SER A 118 -1.47 2.90 8.73
C SER A 118 -0.96 1.53 8.30
N MET A 119 -0.67 0.67 9.26
CA MET A 119 -0.19 -0.68 8.95
C MET A 119 -0.85 -1.70 9.85
N THR A 120 -1.08 -2.89 9.29
CA THR A 120 -1.58 -4.03 10.04
C THR A 120 -0.59 -4.35 11.15
N GLN A 121 -1.09 -4.53 12.37
CA GLN A 121 -0.25 -4.99 13.48
C GLN A 121 0.03 -6.47 13.32
N SER A 122 1.09 -6.93 14.00
CA SER A 122 1.44 -8.35 13.97
C SER A 122 0.27 -9.20 14.45
N GLY A 123 -0.14 -10.14 13.59
CA GLY A 123 -1.26 -11.02 13.90
C GLY A 123 -2.63 -10.49 13.51
N ASP A 124 -2.75 -9.24 13.08
CA ASP A 124 -4.02 -8.69 12.62
C ASP A 124 -4.34 -9.15 11.20
N PRO A 125 -5.59 -9.45 10.90
CA PRO A 125 -5.99 -9.61 9.50
C PRO A 125 -6.06 -8.24 8.82
N LEU A 126 -5.90 -8.24 7.52
CA LEU A 126 -6.08 -7.03 6.70
C LEU A 126 -7.57 -6.73 6.51
#